data_357ac35a06c2f0a039da25f76dfcc85f
#
_entry.id   357ac35a06c2f0a039da25f76dfcc85f
#
_cell.length_a   1.000
_cell.length_b   1.000
_cell.length_c   1.000
_cell.angle_alpha   90.00
_cell.angle_beta   90.00
_cell.angle_gamma   90.00
#
_symmetry.space_group_name_H-M   'P 1'
#
loop_
_entity.id
_entity.type
_entity.pdbx_description
1 polymer ?
#
loop_
_entity_poly.entity_id
_entity_poly.type
_entity_poly.pdbx_seq_one_letter_code
_entity_poly.pdbx_strand_id
1 'polypeptide(L)'
;VVDLASLRKAMNDVGGDINKINPEVPVDLVIDHSVQVDSYANPDALERNMKLEFERNYERYQFLNWATKAFDNYNAVPPATGIVHQVNLEYLANVVHVRDVDGEQTAFPDTLVGTDSHTTMINGIGVLGWGVGGIEAEAGMLGQPSYFPIPEVIGVRLTNSLPQGSTATDLALRVTQELRKKGVVGKFVEFFGPGVTDLPLADRATIANMAPEYGATCGFFPVDEESLKYMRLTGRKEEHVELVKAYLEQNNMFFTVDKEDPEYTDVIDLDLSTVEASLSGPKRPQDLIFLSDMKKEFEKSVTAPAGNQGHGLDKSEFDKKANINFADGSTATMKTGDIAIAAITSCTNTSNPYVMLGAGLVAKKAVEKGLKVPEFVKTSLA
;
A
#
# COMPACT_ATOMS: atom_id res chain seq x y z
N VAL A 1 -7.23 -19.00 9.29
CA VAL A 1 -8.22 -19.14 10.37
C VAL A 1 -9.12 -20.36 10.15
N VAL A 2 -9.62 -20.58 8.94
CA VAL A 2 -10.41 -21.80 8.62
C VAL A 2 -9.57 -23.05 8.86
N ASP A 3 -8.31 -23.05 8.47
CA ASP A 3 -7.38 -24.16 8.65
C ASP A 3 -7.10 -24.41 10.14
N LEU A 4 -6.91 -23.37 10.96
CA LEU A 4 -6.81 -23.51 12.43
C LEU A 4 -8.07 -24.15 13.03
N ALA A 5 -9.25 -23.78 12.56
CA ALA A 5 -10.50 -24.40 12.99
C ALA A 5 -10.58 -25.89 12.58
N SER A 6 -10.13 -26.21 11.36
CA SER A 6 -10.04 -27.58 10.86
C SER A 6 -9.03 -28.42 11.67
N LEU A 7 -7.89 -27.83 12.03
CA LEU A 7 -6.90 -28.47 12.91
C LEU A 7 -7.46 -28.74 14.29
N ARG A 8 -8.24 -27.81 14.90
CA ARG A 8 -8.96 -28.05 16.16
C ARG A 8 -9.94 -29.24 16.06
N LYS A 9 -10.68 -29.27 14.92
CA LYS A 9 -11.58 -30.40 14.68
C LYS A 9 -10.82 -31.72 14.58
N ALA A 10 -9.75 -31.76 13.80
CA ALA A 10 -8.92 -32.97 13.69
C ALA A 10 -8.31 -33.39 15.03
N MET A 11 -7.84 -32.44 15.83
CA MET A 11 -7.34 -32.72 17.20
C MET A 11 -8.41 -33.29 18.09
N ASN A 12 -9.63 -32.77 18.05
CA ASN A 12 -10.77 -33.33 18.79
C ASN A 12 -11.11 -34.75 18.35
N ASP A 13 -11.10 -35.03 17.04
CA ASP A 13 -11.45 -36.34 16.47
C ASP A 13 -10.46 -37.45 16.91
N VAL A 14 -9.22 -37.09 17.22
CA VAL A 14 -8.22 -38.01 17.77
C VAL A 14 -8.15 -37.98 19.31
N GLY A 15 -9.04 -37.27 19.99
CA GLY A 15 -9.09 -37.15 21.43
C GLY A 15 -7.99 -36.30 22.07
N GLY A 16 -7.37 -35.41 21.30
CA GLY A 16 -6.36 -34.47 21.76
C GLY A 16 -6.96 -33.21 22.37
N ASP A 17 -6.10 -32.38 22.97
CA ASP A 17 -6.47 -31.10 23.54
C ASP A 17 -6.52 -30.04 22.44
N ILE A 18 -7.72 -29.54 22.11
CA ILE A 18 -7.98 -28.54 21.07
C ILE A 18 -7.36 -27.18 21.41
N ASN A 19 -7.11 -26.86 22.67
CA ASN A 19 -6.52 -25.60 23.08
C ASN A 19 -5.03 -25.50 22.73
N LYS A 20 -4.40 -26.60 22.37
CA LYS A 20 -3.03 -26.57 21.81
C LYS A 20 -2.96 -25.99 20.38
N ILE A 21 -4.10 -25.86 19.70
CA ILE A 21 -4.18 -25.24 18.39
C ILE A 21 -4.57 -23.78 18.59
N ASN A 22 -3.58 -22.94 18.76
CA ASN A 22 -3.67 -21.47 18.84
C ASN A 22 -2.56 -20.84 18.00
N PRO A 23 -2.70 -19.60 17.55
CA PRO A 23 -1.58 -18.85 17.04
C PRO A 23 -0.49 -18.64 18.10
N GLU A 24 0.74 -18.97 17.75
CA GLU A 24 1.93 -18.74 18.59
C GLU A 24 2.40 -17.28 18.55
N VAL A 25 1.95 -16.53 17.54
CA VAL A 25 2.23 -15.10 17.34
C VAL A 25 0.92 -14.32 17.28
N PRO A 26 0.90 -13.01 17.57
CA PRO A 26 -0.28 -12.18 17.40
C PRO A 26 -0.76 -12.18 15.95
N VAL A 27 -2.07 -12.36 15.76
CA VAL A 27 -2.73 -12.40 14.47
C VAL A 27 -3.87 -11.40 14.45
N ASP A 28 -3.82 -10.45 13.53
CA ASP A 28 -4.89 -9.51 13.27
C ASP A 28 -5.45 -9.74 11.87
N LEU A 29 -6.72 -10.11 11.79
CA LEU A 29 -7.44 -10.21 10.52
C LEU A 29 -8.22 -8.92 10.31
N VAL A 30 -7.83 -8.16 9.30
CA VAL A 30 -8.53 -6.94 8.90
C VAL A 30 -9.43 -7.26 7.72
N ILE A 31 -10.74 -6.99 7.84
CA ILE A 31 -11.70 -7.20 6.76
C ILE A 31 -11.64 -5.99 5.84
N ASP A 32 -10.96 -6.17 4.72
CA ASP A 32 -10.62 -5.12 3.76
C ASP A 32 -11.36 -5.32 2.44
N HIS A 33 -11.77 -4.23 1.78
CA HIS A 33 -12.43 -4.20 0.47
C HIS A 33 -13.66 -5.10 0.32
N SER A 34 -14.34 -5.49 1.42
CA SER A 34 -15.47 -6.41 1.37
C SER A 34 -16.81 -5.73 1.06
N VAL A 35 -16.97 -4.47 1.45
CA VAL A 35 -18.22 -3.72 1.22
C VAL A 35 -18.33 -3.36 -0.27
N GLN A 36 -19.27 -3.99 -0.97
CA GLN A 36 -19.54 -3.73 -2.37
C GLN A 36 -20.41 -2.49 -2.55
N VAL A 37 -20.21 -1.74 -3.65
CA VAL A 37 -20.98 -0.56 -3.98
C VAL A 37 -22.23 -0.97 -4.78
N ASP A 38 -23.28 -1.40 -4.11
CA ASP A 38 -24.59 -1.67 -4.70
C ASP A 38 -25.42 -0.40 -4.80
N SER A 39 -25.29 0.50 -3.84
CA SER A 39 -25.94 1.80 -3.80
C SER A 39 -24.89 2.91 -3.83
N TYR A 40 -25.13 3.97 -4.61
CA TYR A 40 -24.20 5.08 -4.78
C TYR A 40 -24.94 6.41 -5.03
N ALA A 41 -24.23 7.51 -4.94
CA ALA A 41 -24.71 8.86 -5.21
C ALA A 41 -25.97 9.26 -4.40
N ASN A 42 -26.13 8.71 -3.20
CA ASN A 42 -27.19 9.09 -2.26
C ASN A 42 -26.67 9.05 -0.80
N PRO A 43 -27.28 9.80 0.14
CA PRO A 43 -26.83 9.88 1.52
C PRO A 43 -26.81 8.55 2.28
N ASP A 44 -27.68 7.61 1.92
CA ASP A 44 -27.86 6.33 2.62
C ASP A 44 -26.99 5.22 2.02
N ALA A 45 -26.17 5.53 1.01
CA ALA A 45 -25.44 4.50 0.24
C ALA A 45 -24.54 3.65 1.12
N LEU A 46 -23.78 4.26 2.02
CA LEU A 46 -22.87 3.54 2.91
C LEU A 46 -23.63 2.58 3.84
N GLU A 47 -24.70 3.04 4.48
CA GLU A 47 -25.50 2.22 5.38
C GLU A 47 -26.13 1.03 4.67
N ARG A 48 -26.68 1.25 3.47
CA ARG A 48 -27.27 0.19 2.63
C ARG A 48 -26.22 -0.84 2.22
N ASN A 49 -25.07 -0.40 1.77
CA ASN A 49 -23.98 -1.28 1.33
C ASN A 49 -23.44 -2.11 2.50
N MET A 50 -23.26 -1.52 3.66
CA MET A 50 -22.87 -2.24 4.87
C MET A 50 -23.90 -3.28 5.30
N LYS A 51 -25.19 -2.94 5.26
CA LYS A 51 -26.25 -3.90 5.58
C LYS A 51 -26.23 -5.10 4.64
N LEU A 52 -26.09 -4.85 3.34
CA LEU A 52 -25.98 -5.92 2.34
C LEU A 52 -24.72 -6.77 2.54
N GLU A 53 -23.60 -6.17 2.95
CA GLU A 53 -22.37 -6.89 3.28
C GLU A 53 -22.60 -7.91 4.40
N PHE A 54 -23.22 -7.49 5.51
CA PHE A 54 -23.53 -8.39 6.63
C PHE A 54 -24.57 -9.45 6.29
N GLU A 55 -25.57 -9.10 5.48
CA GLU A 55 -26.58 -10.08 5.01
C GLU A 55 -25.95 -11.15 4.12
N ARG A 56 -25.11 -10.77 3.16
CA ARG A 56 -24.46 -11.68 2.21
C ARG A 56 -23.43 -12.59 2.86
N ASN A 57 -22.70 -12.06 3.82
CA ASN A 57 -21.57 -12.73 4.46
C ASN A 57 -21.87 -13.14 5.90
N TYR A 58 -23.12 -13.36 6.26
CA TYR A 58 -23.53 -13.63 7.63
C TYR A 58 -22.79 -14.81 8.27
N GLU A 59 -22.64 -15.93 7.57
CA GLU A 59 -21.91 -17.10 8.05
C GLU A 59 -20.42 -16.80 8.29
N ARG A 60 -19.80 -16.00 7.41
CA ARG A 60 -18.42 -15.55 7.59
C ARG A 60 -18.26 -14.77 8.89
N TYR A 61 -19.15 -13.82 9.15
CA TYR A 61 -19.08 -13.00 10.36
C TYR A 61 -19.40 -13.77 11.63
N GLN A 62 -20.29 -14.73 11.56
CA GLN A 62 -20.50 -15.67 12.67
C GLN A 62 -19.24 -16.48 12.98
N PHE A 63 -18.58 -16.99 11.95
CA PHE A 63 -17.33 -17.74 12.08
C PHE A 63 -16.22 -16.88 12.67
N LEU A 64 -16.02 -15.66 12.17
CA LEU A 64 -14.99 -14.74 12.68
C LEU A 64 -15.25 -14.34 14.14
N ASN A 65 -16.50 -14.06 14.50
CA ASN A 65 -16.88 -13.78 15.89
C ASN A 65 -16.67 -15.01 16.81
N TRP A 66 -16.84 -16.22 16.31
CA TRP A 66 -16.45 -17.42 17.03
C TRP A 66 -14.92 -17.48 17.19
N ALA A 67 -14.17 -17.22 16.12
CA ALA A 67 -12.71 -17.31 16.12
C ALA A 67 -12.06 -16.35 17.14
N THR A 68 -12.58 -15.13 17.28
CA THR A 68 -12.08 -14.15 18.29
C THR A 68 -12.29 -14.60 19.74
N LYS A 69 -13.15 -15.57 19.98
CA LYS A 69 -13.40 -16.15 21.31
C LYS A 69 -12.71 -17.49 21.51
N ALA A 70 -12.40 -18.15 20.41
CA ALA A 70 -11.83 -19.50 20.42
C ALA A 70 -10.30 -19.50 20.42
N PHE A 71 -9.68 -18.48 19.82
CA PHE A 71 -8.23 -18.38 19.73
C PHE A 71 -7.71 -17.22 20.58
N ASP A 72 -6.63 -17.46 21.32
CA ASP A 72 -6.09 -16.50 22.28
C ASP A 72 -5.35 -15.32 21.60
N ASN A 73 -4.49 -15.56 20.65
CA ASN A 73 -3.68 -14.54 19.94
C ASN A 73 -4.32 -14.08 18.63
N TYR A 74 -5.65 -13.96 18.57
CA TYR A 74 -6.37 -13.64 17.36
C TYR A 74 -7.39 -12.51 17.56
N ASN A 75 -7.32 -11.51 16.69
CA ASN A 75 -8.29 -10.41 16.60
C ASN A 75 -8.89 -10.33 15.21
N ALA A 76 -10.11 -9.78 15.11
CA ALA A 76 -10.72 -9.43 13.84
C ALA A 76 -11.18 -7.99 13.84
N VAL A 77 -10.69 -7.20 12.88
CA VAL A 77 -11.11 -5.82 12.64
C VAL A 77 -12.29 -5.85 11.66
N PRO A 78 -13.45 -5.26 12.03
CA PRO A 78 -14.67 -5.36 11.23
C PRO A 78 -14.56 -4.60 9.89
N PRO A 79 -15.47 -4.87 8.92
CA PRO A 79 -15.50 -4.16 7.65
C PRO A 79 -15.82 -2.67 7.84
N ALA A 80 -15.47 -1.85 6.86
CA ALA A 80 -15.61 -0.39 6.86
C ALA A 80 -14.81 0.35 7.97
N THR A 81 -13.85 -0.32 8.61
CA THR A 81 -12.91 0.32 9.55
C THR A 81 -11.80 1.05 8.81
N GLY A 82 -11.31 0.51 7.71
CA GLY A 82 -10.26 1.10 6.88
C GLY A 82 -9.57 0.06 6.00
N ILE A 83 -8.59 0.51 5.23
CA ILE A 83 -7.72 -0.34 4.43
C ILE A 83 -6.72 -1.04 5.35
N VAL A 84 -6.49 -2.35 5.17
CA VAL A 84 -5.65 -3.17 6.07
C VAL A 84 -4.26 -2.57 6.32
N HIS A 85 -3.62 -2.04 5.28
CA HIS A 85 -2.27 -1.47 5.40
C HIS A 85 -2.26 -0.19 6.23
N GLN A 86 -3.30 0.63 6.09
CA GLN A 86 -3.45 1.86 6.86
C GLN A 86 -3.83 1.57 8.31
N VAL A 87 -4.73 0.62 8.56
CA VAL A 87 -5.04 0.14 9.91
C VAL A 87 -3.77 -0.38 10.60
N ASN A 88 -2.94 -1.12 9.87
CA ASN A 88 -1.67 -1.58 10.39
C ASN A 88 -0.71 -0.42 10.66
N LEU A 89 -0.53 0.48 9.72
CA LEU A 89 0.38 1.63 9.84
C LEU A 89 -0.02 2.56 11.00
N GLU A 90 -1.32 2.81 11.18
CA GLU A 90 -1.85 3.77 12.16
C GLU A 90 -2.09 3.19 13.55
N TYR A 91 -2.42 1.89 13.66
CA TYR A 91 -2.90 1.28 14.90
C TYR A 91 -2.14 0.04 15.35
N LEU A 92 -1.87 -0.93 14.45
CA LEU A 92 -1.39 -2.24 14.86
C LEU A 92 0.13 -2.27 15.06
N ALA A 93 0.88 -1.62 14.16
CA ALA A 93 2.34 -1.62 14.22
C ALA A 93 2.86 -0.79 15.41
N ASN A 94 3.82 -1.36 16.12
CA ASN A 94 4.41 -0.76 17.30
C ASN A 94 5.81 -0.18 17.08
N VAL A 95 6.48 -0.52 15.96
CA VAL A 95 7.89 -0.21 15.64
C VAL A 95 8.87 -0.93 16.58
N VAL A 96 8.62 -0.88 17.89
CA VAL A 96 9.33 -1.64 18.92
C VAL A 96 8.29 -2.29 19.84
N HIS A 97 8.37 -3.58 20.00
CA HIS A 97 7.56 -4.33 20.96
C HIS A 97 8.27 -4.41 22.31
N VAL A 98 7.47 -4.56 23.36
CA VAL A 98 7.93 -4.98 24.69
C VAL A 98 7.14 -6.21 25.11
N ARG A 99 7.83 -7.28 25.44
CA ARG A 99 7.22 -8.52 25.95
C ARG A 99 7.95 -9.01 27.19
N ASP A 100 7.23 -9.73 28.01
CA ASP A 100 7.86 -10.51 29.07
C ASP A 100 8.51 -11.75 28.45
N VAL A 101 9.81 -11.89 28.65
CA VAL A 101 10.61 -13.04 28.25
C VAL A 101 11.30 -13.57 29.49
N ASP A 102 10.88 -14.72 29.98
CA ASP A 102 11.42 -15.37 31.19
C ASP A 102 11.39 -14.47 32.46
N GLY A 103 10.36 -13.61 32.57
CA GLY A 103 10.19 -12.68 33.70
C GLY A 103 10.89 -11.33 33.55
N GLU A 104 11.52 -11.05 32.40
CA GLU A 104 12.15 -9.78 32.10
C GLU A 104 11.43 -9.05 30.95
N GLN A 105 11.20 -7.76 31.12
CA GLN A 105 10.65 -6.91 30.05
C GLN A 105 11.69 -6.70 28.97
N THR A 106 11.47 -7.31 27.81
CA THR A 106 12.41 -7.30 26.70
C THR A 106 11.85 -6.47 25.54
N ALA A 107 12.61 -5.47 25.09
CA ALA A 107 12.27 -4.68 23.89
C ALA A 107 12.95 -5.27 22.64
N PHE A 108 12.22 -5.30 21.52
CA PHE A 108 12.73 -5.78 20.23
C PHE A 108 11.98 -5.12 19.07
N PRO A 109 12.59 -5.06 17.85
CA PRO A 109 11.96 -4.46 16.69
C PRO A 109 10.68 -5.21 16.29
N ASP A 110 9.66 -4.46 15.86
CA ASP A 110 8.46 -5.01 15.25
C ASP A 110 8.75 -5.51 13.83
N THR A 111 8.14 -6.63 13.46
CA THR A 111 8.18 -7.20 12.11
C THR A 111 6.81 -7.74 11.73
N LEU A 112 6.53 -7.81 10.44
CA LEU A 112 5.22 -8.21 9.94
C LEU A 112 5.33 -9.12 8.71
N VAL A 113 4.49 -10.13 8.66
CA VAL A 113 4.12 -10.81 7.41
C VAL A 113 2.62 -10.72 7.22
N GLY A 114 2.16 -10.50 6.00
CA GLY A 114 0.74 -10.40 5.69
C GLY A 114 0.41 -11.12 4.39
N THR A 115 -0.85 -11.49 4.21
CA THR A 115 -1.32 -12.23 3.02
C THR A 115 -1.68 -11.32 1.85
N ASP A 116 -1.31 -10.05 1.90
CA ASP A 116 -1.52 -9.07 0.84
C ASP A 116 -0.19 -8.57 0.27
N SER A 117 -0.13 -8.33 -1.04
CA SER A 117 1.06 -7.82 -1.72
C SER A 117 1.48 -6.42 -1.26
N HIS A 118 0.54 -5.59 -0.79
CA HIS A 118 0.79 -4.25 -0.28
C HIS A 118 1.08 -4.19 1.23
N THR A 119 1.28 -5.33 1.88
CA THR A 119 1.79 -5.44 3.27
C THR A 119 3.08 -4.62 3.44
N THR A 120 3.86 -4.49 2.38
CA THR A 120 5.11 -3.72 2.34
C THR A 120 4.98 -2.24 2.68
N MET A 121 3.76 -1.68 2.70
CA MET A 121 3.52 -0.30 3.13
C MET A 121 4.06 -0.01 4.54
N ILE A 122 4.08 -1.00 5.41
CA ILE A 122 4.56 -0.87 6.79
C ILE A 122 6.03 -0.51 6.88
N ASN A 123 6.82 -0.80 5.85
CA ASN A 123 8.23 -0.42 5.81
C ASN A 123 8.43 1.12 5.79
N GLY A 124 7.40 1.88 5.44
CA GLY A 124 7.42 3.35 5.51
C GLY A 124 7.60 3.90 6.92
N ILE A 125 7.17 3.16 7.97
CA ILE A 125 7.36 3.54 9.39
C ILE A 125 8.60 2.88 10.03
N GLY A 126 9.35 2.10 9.25
CA GLY A 126 10.53 1.40 9.75
C GLY A 126 10.23 0.05 10.41
N VAL A 127 9.12 -0.58 10.08
CA VAL A 127 8.80 -1.97 10.43
C VAL A 127 9.09 -2.84 9.22
N LEU A 128 9.93 -3.85 9.38
CA LEU A 128 10.26 -4.77 8.30
C LEU A 128 9.06 -5.69 8.04
N GLY A 129 8.50 -5.61 6.83
CA GLY A 129 7.34 -6.41 6.47
C GLY A 129 7.21 -6.68 4.98
N TRP A 130 6.65 -7.84 4.64
CA TRP A 130 6.35 -8.22 3.26
C TRP A 130 5.17 -9.17 3.16
N GLY A 131 4.64 -9.31 1.93
CA GLY A 131 3.56 -10.22 1.61
C GLY A 131 4.02 -11.67 1.47
N VAL A 132 3.22 -12.59 2.04
CA VAL A 132 3.45 -14.03 1.95
C VAL A 132 2.19 -14.75 1.45
N GLY A 133 2.32 -15.99 1.01
CA GLY A 133 1.17 -16.84 0.69
C GLY A 133 0.39 -17.27 1.93
N GLY A 134 -0.87 -17.69 1.74
CA GLY A 134 -1.72 -18.13 2.85
C GLY A 134 -1.14 -19.28 3.67
N ILE A 135 -0.49 -20.25 3.00
CA ILE A 135 0.16 -21.40 3.67
C ILE A 135 1.36 -20.94 4.50
N GLU A 136 2.14 -19.98 4.00
CA GLU A 136 3.27 -19.42 4.74
C GLU A 136 2.82 -18.63 5.96
N ALA A 137 1.72 -17.87 5.84
CA ALA A 137 1.11 -17.16 6.97
C ALA A 137 0.62 -18.15 8.02
N GLU A 138 -0.03 -19.24 7.62
CA GLU A 138 -0.47 -20.29 8.55
C GLU A 138 0.71 -20.95 9.27
N ALA A 139 1.78 -21.28 8.55
CA ALA A 139 3.00 -21.80 9.14
C ALA A 139 3.57 -20.83 10.20
N GLY A 140 3.59 -19.52 9.89
CA GLY A 140 3.99 -18.49 10.84
C GLY A 140 3.08 -18.40 12.07
N MET A 141 1.76 -18.51 11.89
CA MET A 141 0.80 -18.57 13.00
C MET A 141 1.06 -19.75 13.93
N LEU A 142 1.51 -20.88 13.39
CA LEU A 142 1.84 -22.10 14.14
C LEU A 142 3.29 -22.13 14.67
N GLY A 143 3.99 -21.00 14.64
CA GLY A 143 5.36 -20.88 15.13
C GLY A 143 6.40 -21.61 14.29
N GLN A 144 6.09 -21.98 13.04
CA GLN A 144 7.05 -22.65 12.17
C GLN A 144 8.03 -21.63 11.60
N PRO A 145 9.35 -21.90 11.66
CA PRO A 145 10.35 -21.01 11.09
C PRO A 145 10.29 -20.97 9.57
N SER A 146 10.42 -19.78 9.00
CA SER A 146 10.63 -19.59 7.56
C SER A 146 12.12 -19.47 7.26
N TYR A 147 12.57 -20.14 6.20
CA TYR A 147 13.96 -20.14 5.76
C TYR A 147 14.08 -19.44 4.42
N PHE A 148 14.97 -18.46 4.33
CA PHE A 148 15.30 -17.80 3.08
C PHE A 148 16.80 -17.47 3.05
N PRO A 149 17.42 -17.42 1.85
CA PRO A 149 18.80 -16.96 1.71
C PRO A 149 18.98 -15.54 2.23
N ILE A 150 20.16 -15.21 2.73
CA ILE A 150 20.48 -13.81 3.08
C ILE A 150 20.26 -12.95 1.83
N PRO A 151 19.34 -11.99 1.85
CA PRO A 151 19.02 -11.19 0.68
C PRO A 151 20.14 -10.20 0.34
N GLU A 152 20.30 -9.92 -0.95
CA GLU A 152 21.03 -8.72 -1.36
C GLU A 152 20.20 -7.48 -0.97
N VAL A 153 20.87 -6.43 -0.48
CA VAL A 153 20.24 -5.16 -0.13
C VAL A 153 20.72 -4.09 -1.11
N ILE A 154 19.78 -3.46 -1.80
CA ILE A 154 20.04 -2.35 -2.70
C ILE A 154 19.69 -1.04 -1.99
N GLY A 155 20.70 -0.21 -1.75
CA GLY A 155 20.49 1.13 -1.20
C GLY A 155 20.00 2.10 -2.26
N VAL A 156 18.98 2.90 -1.93
CA VAL A 156 18.54 4.04 -2.75
C VAL A 156 18.86 5.32 -1.99
N ARG A 157 19.89 6.02 -2.42
CA ARG A 157 20.32 7.26 -1.81
C ARG A 157 19.48 8.42 -2.31
N LEU A 158 18.68 9.01 -1.43
CA LEU A 158 17.85 10.17 -1.73
C LEU A 158 18.59 11.46 -1.39
N THR A 159 18.62 12.40 -2.33
CA THR A 159 19.23 13.73 -2.16
C THR A 159 18.26 14.83 -2.56
N ASN A 160 18.48 16.04 -2.06
CA ASN A 160 17.62 17.19 -2.30
C ASN A 160 16.16 16.95 -1.85
N SER A 161 15.22 17.74 -2.34
CA SER A 161 13.79 17.67 -2.03
C SER A 161 12.92 17.70 -3.29
N LEU A 162 11.67 17.23 -3.18
CA LEU A 162 10.73 17.24 -4.29
C LEU A 162 10.41 18.66 -4.74
N PRO A 163 10.38 18.92 -6.06
CA PRO A 163 9.99 20.22 -6.60
C PRO A 163 8.53 20.53 -6.30
N GLN A 164 8.21 21.80 -6.22
CA GLN A 164 6.82 22.23 -6.12
C GLN A 164 6.00 21.75 -7.32
N GLY A 165 4.89 21.05 -7.04
CA GLY A 165 4.00 20.48 -8.05
C GLY A 165 4.21 19.00 -8.31
N SER A 166 5.30 18.40 -7.82
CA SER A 166 5.48 16.94 -7.79
C SER A 166 4.86 16.35 -6.52
N THR A 167 4.44 15.12 -6.60
CA THR A 167 3.75 14.38 -5.53
C THR A 167 4.49 13.10 -5.16
N ALA A 168 4.11 12.49 -4.04
CA ALA A 168 4.58 11.15 -3.67
C ALA A 168 4.36 10.10 -4.76
N THR A 169 3.26 10.23 -5.53
CA THR A 169 2.95 9.33 -6.63
C THR A 169 3.96 9.46 -7.76
N ASP A 170 4.35 10.70 -8.13
CA ASP A 170 5.38 10.93 -9.15
C ASP A 170 6.72 10.31 -8.73
N LEU A 171 7.10 10.49 -7.47
CA LEU A 171 8.30 9.88 -6.91
C LEU A 171 8.21 8.35 -6.90
N ALA A 172 7.09 7.77 -6.48
CA ALA A 172 6.90 6.32 -6.45
C ALA A 172 6.98 5.70 -7.84
N LEU A 173 6.44 6.36 -8.87
CA LEU A 173 6.57 5.94 -10.26
C LEU A 173 8.03 6.04 -10.76
N ARG A 174 8.75 7.09 -10.38
CA ARG A 174 10.17 7.26 -10.71
C ARG A 174 11.03 6.18 -10.05
N VAL A 175 10.82 5.92 -8.77
CA VAL A 175 11.48 4.83 -8.03
C VAL A 175 11.19 3.48 -8.70
N THR A 176 9.94 3.24 -9.08
CA THR A 176 9.53 2.00 -9.77
C THR A 176 10.28 1.82 -11.08
N GLN A 177 10.42 2.88 -11.88
CA GLN A 177 11.18 2.84 -13.13
C GLN A 177 12.65 2.49 -12.90
N GLU A 178 13.33 3.18 -11.98
CA GLU A 178 14.76 2.98 -11.72
C GLU A 178 15.04 1.58 -11.14
N LEU A 179 14.23 1.14 -10.18
CA LEU A 179 14.40 -0.17 -9.57
C LEU A 179 14.09 -1.33 -10.53
N ARG A 180 13.07 -1.19 -11.38
CA ARG A 180 12.82 -2.16 -12.47
C ARG A 180 13.98 -2.23 -13.47
N LYS A 181 14.56 -1.09 -13.81
CA LYS A 181 15.74 -1.02 -14.68
C LYS A 181 16.96 -1.67 -14.02
N LYS A 182 17.14 -1.48 -12.72
CA LYS A 182 18.22 -2.11 -11.93
C LYS A 182 18.06 -3.61 -11.79
N GLY A 183 16.82 -4.12 -11.71
CA GLY A 183 16.54 -5.54 -11.51
C GLY A 183 16.67 -5.96 -10.04
N VAL A 184 15.68 -5.61 -9.24
CA VAL A 184 15.68 -5.85 -7.77
C VAL A 184 14.79 -7.02 -7.33
N VAL A 185 14.39 -7.88 -8.25
CA VAL A 185 13.52 -9.03 -7.93
C VAL A 185 14.18 -9.94 -6.91
N GLY A 186 13.47 -10.19 -5.80
CA GLY A 186 13.96 -11.03 -4.70
C GLY A 186 14.99 -10.35 -3.80
N LYS A 187 15.27 -9.07 -4.01
CA LYS A 187 16.18 -8.27 -3.18
C LYS A 187 15.39 -7.40 -2.21
N PHE A 188 16.08 -6.95 -1.16
CA PHE A 188 15.58 -5.88 -0.30
C PHE A 188 16.03 -4.54 -0.87
N VAL A 189 15.18 -3.54 -0.73
CA VAL A 189 15.52 -2.15 -1.05
C VAL A 189 15.46 -1.35 0.23
N GLU A 190 16.46 -0.52 0.47
CA GLU A 190 16.50 0.37 1.62
C GLU A 190 16.77 1.81 1.17
N PHE A 191 15.95 2.74 1.65
CA PHE A 191 16.07 4.16 1.34
C PHE A 191 16.90 4.86 2.40
N PHE A 192 17.85 5.68 1.99
CA PHE A 192 18.76 6.39 2.88
C PHE A 192 19.20 7.73 2.29
N GLY A 193 20.05 8.46 3.00
CA GLY A 193 20.56 9.74 2.56
C GLY A 193 19.71 10.94 3.01
N PRO A 194 20.21 12.17 2.81
CA PRO A 194 19.60 13.38 3.39
C PRO A 194 18.18 13.67 2.90
N GLY A 195 17.84 13.26 1.68
CA GLY A 195 16.48 13.46 1.13
C GLY A 195 15.38 12.66 1.84
N VAL A 196 15.74 11.66 2.68
CA VAL A 196 14.75 10.90 3.46
C VAL A 196 14.01 11.80 4.44
N THR A 197 14.72 12.72 5.11
CA THR A 197 14.14 13.58 6.14
C THR A 197 13.10 14.59 5.60
N ASP A 198 13.16 14.89 4.32
CA ASP A 198 12.22 15.80 3.66
C ASP A 198 10.91 15.10 3.23
N LEU A 199 10.86 13.77 3.31
CA LEU A 199 9.68 12.99 2.97
C LEU A 199 8.80 12.77 4.19
N PRO A 200 7.55 13.29 4.20
CA PRO A 200 6.56 12.93 5.21
C PRO A 200 6.33 11.41 5.22
N LEU A 201 5.96 10.86 6.37
CA LEU A 201 5.79 9.41 6.50
C LEU A 201 4.78 8.83 5.50
N ALA A 202 3.69 9.53 5.21
CA ALA A 202 2.70 9.09 4.22
C ALA A 202 3.31 8.91 2.82
N ASP A 203 4.29 9.73 2.44
CA ASP A 203 5.00 9.61 1.16
C ASP A 203 5.94 8.40 1.16
N ARG A 204 6.67 8.17 2.27
CA ARG A 204 7.48 6.96 2.45
C ARG A 204 6.62 5.69 2.36
N ALA A 205 5.45 5.69 3.03
CA ALA A 205 4.49 4.60 2.97
C ALA A 205 3.97 4.34 1.55
N THR A 206 3.72 5.41 0.77
CA THR A 206 3.32 5.31 -0.63
C THR A 206 4.39 4.61 -1.48
N ILE A 207 5.66 4.95 -1.28
CA ILE A 207 6.79 4.32 -1.98
C ILE A 207 6.96 2.87 -1.55
N ALA A 208 6.94 2.61 -0.24
CA ALA A 208 7.06 1.27 0.33
C ALA A 208 5.93 0.34 -0.12
N ASN A 209 4.71 0.86 -0.26
CA ASN A 209 3.54 0.14 -0.74
C ASN A 209 3.76 -0.44 -2.14
N MET A 210 4.50 0.26 -3.00
CA MET A 210 4.77 -0.15 -4.38
C MET A 210 5.96 -1.13 -4.52
N ALA A 211 6.43 -1.77 -3.46
CA ALA A 211 7.51 -2.75 -3.55
C ALA A 211 7.20 -3.90 -4.55
N PRO A 212 5.98 -4.46 -4.61
CA PRO A 212 5.62 -5.43 -5.64
C PRO A 212 5.73 -4.89 -7.07
N GLU A 213 5.36 -3.63 -7.29
CA GLU A 213 5.41 -2.98 -8.59
C GLU A 213 6.85 -2.80 -9.08
N TYR A 214 7.79 -2.41 -8.23
CA TYR A 214 9.19 -2.39 -8.63
C TYR A 214 9.90 -3.75 -8.49
N GLY A 215 9.26 -4.73 -7.87
CA GLY A 215 9.68 -6.14 -7.85
C GLY A 215 10.60 -6.51 -6.70
N ALA A 216 10.79 -5.64 -5.71
CA ALA A 216 11.55 -5.94 -4.50
C ALA A 216 10.70 -6.70 -3.47
N THR A 217 11.35 -7.39 -2.54
CA THR A 217 10.68 -8.00 -1.39
C THR A 217 10.09 -6.94 -0.47
N CYS A 218 10.81 -5.85 -0.23
CA CYS A 218 10.36 -4.68 0.53
C CYS A 218 11.10 -3.41 0.07
N GLY A 219 10.57 -2.25 0.47
CA GLY A 219 11.20 -0.94 0.32
C GLY A 219 11.23 -0.24 1.67
N PHE A 220 12.31 -0.44 2.41
CA PHE A 220 12.43 -0.07 3.82
C PHE A 220 12.92 1.37 3.98
N PHE A 221 12.24 2.12 4.87
CA PHE A 221 12.67 3.43 5.33
C PHE A 221 13.14 3.36 6.78
N PRO A 222 14.21 4.06 7.15
CA PRO A 222 14.66 4.09 8.52
C PRO A 222 13.71 4.90 9.42
N VAL A 223 13.72 4.60 10.70
CA VAL A 223 12.99 5.37 11.71
C VAL A 223 13.75 6.64 12.06
N ASP A 224 13.10 7.79 11.98
CA ASP A 224 13.62 9.12 12.31
C ASP A 224 12.57 9.98 13.03
N GLU A 225 12.81 11.27 13.18
CA GLU A 225 11.86 12.19 13.82
C GLU A 225 10.51 12.28 13.10
N GLU A 226 10.46 12.11 11.77
CA GLU A 226 9.18 12.06 11.02
C GLU A 226 8.37 10.81 11.38
N SER A 227 9.03 9.68 11.60
CA SER A 227 8.37 8.46 12.10
C SER A 227 7.76 8.68 13.49
N LEU A 228 8.50 9.30 14.41
CA LEU A 228 7.98 9.61 15.75
C LEU A 228 6.84 10.63 15.73
N LYS A 229 6.93 11.63 14.86
CA LYS A 229 5.87 12.61 14.64
C LYS A 229 4.59 11.93 14.14
N TYR A 230 4.71 10.99 13.21
CA TYR A 230 3.57 10.22 12.72
C TYR A 230 2.96 9.33 13.82
N MET A 231 3.77 8.68 14.64
CA MET A 231 3.30 7.89 15.77
C MET A 231 2.46 8.74 16.73
N ARG A 232 2.90 9.96 17.04
CA ARG A 232 2.13 10.94 17.84
C ARG A 232 0.83 11.35 17.16
N LEU A 233 0.89 11.65 15.86
CA LEU A 233 -0.27 12.05 15.05
C LEU A 233 -1.35 10.96 15.03
N THR A 234 -0.97 9.70 15.00
CA THR A 234 -1.86 8.54 14.97
C THR A 234 -2.24 8.04 16.37
N GLY A 235 -1.87 8.79 17.42
CA GLY A 235 -2.38 8.59 18.79
C GLY A 235 -1.62 7.55 19.62
N ARG A 236 -0.38 7.16 19.23
CA ARG A 236 0.47 6.36 20.11
C ARG A 236 0.81 7.16 21.35
N LYS A 237 0.86 6.47 22.50
CA LYS A 237 1.17 7.10 23.79
C LYS A 237 2.62 7.63 23.79
N GLU A 238 2.84 8.79 24.40
CA GLU A 238 4.17 9.42 24.43
C GLU A 238 5.21 8.51 25.06
N GLU A 239 4.85 7.76 26.11
CA GLU A 239 5.78 6.83 26.76
C GLU A 239 6.28 5.75 25.79
N HIS A 240 5.41 5.33 24.85
CA HIS A 240 5.79 4.36 23.81
C HIS A 240 6.68 5.00 22.74
N VAL A 241 6.39 6.23 22.34
CA VAL A 241 7.21 6.97 21.36
C VAL A 241 8.62 7.20 21.89
N GLU A 242 8.72 7.58 23.17
CA GLU A 242 10.02 7.76 23.85
C GLU A 242 10.78 6.42 23.98
N LEU A 243 10.09 5.33 24.28
CA LEU A 243 10.67 3.99 24.28
C LEU A 243 11.25 3.62 22.90
N VAL A 244 10.48 3.82 21.83
CA VAL A 244 10.93 3.56 20.46
C VAL A 244 12.20 4.34 20.15
N LYS A 245 12.22 5.64 20.46
CA LYS A 245 13.39 6.49 20.24
C LYS A 245 14.60 5.97 21.02
N ALA A 246 14.44 5.77 22.32
CA ALA A 246 15.52 5.32 23.20
C ALA A 246 16.08 3.96 22.76
N TYR A 247 15.21 3.00 22.40
CA TYR A 247 15.64 1.69 21.93
C TYR A 247 16.46 1.78 20.64
N LEU A 248 15.99 2.56 19.68
CA LEU A 248 16.65 2.68 18.37
C LEU A 248 17.95 3.48 18.46
N GLU A 249 18.02 4.50 19.30
CA GLU A 249 19.27 5.24 19.58
C GLU A 249 20.33 4.33 20.24
N GLN A 250 19.93 3.54 21.25
CA GLN A 250 20.82 2.61 21.95
C GLN A 250 21.36 1.51 21.03
N ASN A 251 20.59 1.09 20.04
CA ASN A 251 20.98 0.07 19.07
C ASN A 251 21.57 0.65 17.78
N ASN A 252 21.84 1.96 17.73
CA ASN A 252 22.36 2.67 16.56
C ASN A 252 21.48 2.55 15.29
N MET A 253 20.18 2.34 15.48
CA MET A 253 19.19 2.17 14.41
C MET A 253 18.37 3.43 14.12
N PHE A 254 18.39 4.44 15.00
CA PHE A 254 17.70 5.71 14.76
C PHE A 254 18.43 6.53 13.70
N PHE A 255 17.75 6.94 12.65
CA PHE A 255 18.36 7.64 11.51
C PHE A 255 18.55 9.13 11.80
N THR A 256 19.75 9.62 11.50
CA THR A 256 20.11 11.04 11.46
C THR A 256 21.03 11.29 10.26
N VAL A 257 20.97 12.50 9.70
CA VAL A 257 21.68 12.84 8.45
C VAL A 257 23.21 12.91 8.61
N ASP A 258 23.71 12.97 9.82
CA ASP A 258 25.12 13.05 10.18
C ASP A 258 25.78 11.67 10.40
N LYS A 259 24.98 10.59 10.37
CA LYS A 259 25.51 9.24 10.43
C LYS A 259 26.14 8.83 9.10
N GLU A 260 27.15 7.98 9.20
CA GLU A 260 27.71 7.31 8.01
C GLU A 260 26.64 6.47 7.31
N ASP A 261 26.65 6.52 5.99
CA ASP A 261 25.77 5.69 5.18
C ASP A 261 26.11 4.21 5.38
N PRO A 262 25.12 3.31 5.50
CA PRO A 262 25.37 1.87 5.55
C PRO A 262 26.03 1.36 4.26
N GLU A 263 26.77 0.25 4.38
CA GLU A 263 27.26 -0.48 3.22
C GLU A 263 26.16 -1.37 2.64
N TYR A 264 25.91 -1.21 1.34
CA TYR A 264 24.91 -1.99 0.60
C TYR A 264 25.58 -2.87 -0.44
N THR A 265 24.87 -3.91 -0.91
CA THR A 265 25.34 -4.74 -2.04
C THR A 265 25.54 -3.91 -3.30
N ASP A 266 24.69 -2.93 -3.52
CA ASP A 266 24.77 -1.94 -4.60
C ASP A 266 23.96 -0.69 -4.23
N VAL A 267 24.22 0.43 -4.89
CA VAL A 267 23.58 1.73 -4.59
C VAL A 267 23.02 2.36 -5.86
N ILE A 268 21.89 3.02 -5.72
CA ILE A 268 21.29 3.90 -6.72
C ILE A 268 21.19 5.30 -6.12
N ASP A 269 21.73 6.31 -6.79
CA ASP A 269 21.54 7.70 -6.42
C ASP A 269 20.29 8.25 -7.12
N LEU A 270 19.38 8.85 -6.33
CA LEU A 270 18.17 9.48 -6.82
C LEU A 270 18.06 10.92 -6.26
N ASP A 271 18.24 11.88 -7.16
CA ASP A 271 18.03 13.29 -6.87
C ASP A 271 16.53 13.61 -6.95
N LEU A 272 15.92 13.90 -5.79
CA LEU A 272 14.49 14.24 -5.69
C LEU A 272 14.11 15.49 -6.49
N SER A 273 15.05 16.42 -6.69
CA SER A 273 14.81 17.63 -7.46
C SER A 273 14.54 17.36 -8.96
N THR A 274 14.86 16.16 -9.43
CA THR A 274 14.63 15.73 -10.83
C THR A 274 13.28 15.06 -11.06
N VAL A 275 12.47 14.91 -10.01
CA VAL A 275 11.15 14.29 -10.13
C VAL A 275 10.16 15.29 -10.72
N GLU A 276 9.51 14.90 -11.80
CA GLU A 276 8.51 15.69 -12.51
C GLU A 276 7.14 15.02 -12.48
N ALA A 277 6.09 15.83 -12.67
CA ALA A 277 4.72 15.32 -12.80
C ALA A 277 4.64 14.24 -13.90
N SER A 278 4.20 13.07 -13.55
CA SER A 278 4.34 11.86 -14.37
C SER A 278 3.07 11.00 -14.36
N LEU A 279 2.95 10.22 -15.42
CA LEU A 279 1.99 9.13 -15.55
C LEU A 279 2.74 7.85 -15.89
N SER A 280 2.06 6.71 -15.87
CA SER A 280 2.63 5.46 -16.35
C SER A 280 1.65 4.74 -17.25
N GLY A 281 2.17 4.07 -18.24
CA GLY A 281 1.36 3.30 -19.16
C GLY A 281 2.01 3.03 -20.52
N PRO A 282 1.22 2.40 -21.43
CA PRO A 282 -0.23 2.13 -21.31
C PRO A 282 -0.60 0.98 -20.37
N LYS A 283 0.34 0.13 -19.93
CA LYS A 283 -0.02 -1.11 -19.21
C LYS A 283 0.77 -1.37 -17.92
N ARG A 284 1.93 -0.76 -17.72
CA ARG A 284 2.83 -1.11 -16.60
C ARG A 284 3.25 0.13 -15.82
N PRO A 285 3.39 0.05 -14.48
CA PRO A 285 3.77 1.19 -13.64
C PRO A 285 5.19 1.71 -13.90
N GLN A 286 6.12 0.86 -14.36
CA GLN A 286 7.49 1.25 -14.70
C GLN A 286 7.61 1.99 -16.05
N ASP A 287 6.59 1.96 -16.89
CA ASP A 287 6.58 2.68 -18.17
C ASP A 287 6.21 4.15 -17.93
N LEU A 288 7.13 4.88 -17.30
CA LEU A 288 6.97 6.27 -16.90
C LEU A 288 6.90 7.19 -18.12
N ILE A 289 5.97 8.12 -18.10
CA ILE A 289 5.79 9.17 -19.11
C ILE A 289 5.65 10.49 -18.38
N PHE A 290 6.50 11.46 -18.70
CA PHE A 290 6.34 12.83 -18.20
C PHE A 290 5.06 13.45 -18.74
N LEU A 291 4.34 14.18 -17.90
CA LEU A 291 3.08 14.81 -18.28
C LEU A 291 3.26 15.75 -19.50
N SER A 292 4.40 16.40 -19.63
CA SER A 292 4.77 17.23 -20.77
C SER A 292 4.83 16.46 -22.11
N ASP A 293 5.19 15.18 -22.07
CA ASP A 293 5.34 14.32 -23.25
C ASP A 293 4.10 13.46 -23.54
N MET A 294 3.07 13.53 -22.68
CA MET A 294 1.92 12.61 -22.72
C MET A 294 1.24 12.54 -24.09
N LYS A 295 1.03 13.69 -24.76
CA LYS A 295 0.39 13.72 -26.08
C LYS A 295 1.20 12.94 -27.11
N LYS A 296 2.50 13.19 -27.18
CA LYS A 296 3.42 12.54 -28.14
C LYS A 296 3.52 11.03 -27.88
N GLU A 297 3.67 10.63 -26.62
CA GLU A 297 3.78 9.23 -26.27
C GLU A 297 2.44 8.49 -26.44
N PHE A 298 1.29 9.14 -26.23
CA PHE A 298 -0.01 8.56 -26.57
C PHE A 298 -0.12 8.30 -28.07
N GLU A 299 0.16 9.30 -28.93
CA GLU A 299 0.10 9.14 -30.40
C GLU A 299 1.01 8.01 -30.89
N LYS A 300 2.20 7.88 -30.31
CA LYS A 300 3.14 6.79 -30.58
C LYS A 300 2.59 5.44 -30.12
N SER A 301 2.05 5.36 -28.90
CA SER A 301 1.54 4.11 -28.32
C SER A 301 0.34 3.54 -29.05
N VAL A 302 -0.54 4.38 -29.62
CA VAL A 302 -1.70 3.95 -30.39
C VAL A 302 -1.30 3.10 -31.58
N THR A 303 -0.26 3.52 -32.34
CA THR A 303 0.19 2.82 -33.55
C THR A 303 1.34 1.84 -33.34
N ALA A 304 2.02 1.88 -32.20
CA ALA A 304 3.05 0.91 -31.88
C ALA A 304 2.49 -0.53 -31.86
N PRO A 305 3.29 -1.54 -32.19
CA PRO A 305 2.85 -2.93 -32.20
C PRO A 305 2.14 -3.31 -30.88
N ALA A 306 1.08 -4.09 -30.98
CA ALA A 306 0.34 -4.54 -29.81
C ALA A 306 1.23 -5.25 -28.80
N GLY A 307 1.23 -4.78 -27.54
CA GLY A 307 2.14 -5.27 -26.51
C GLY A 307 2.04 -4.44 -25.24
N ASN A 308 3.10 -4.42 -24.45
CA ASN A 308 3.11 -3.66 -23.19
C ASN A 308 3.08 -2.13 -23.40
N GLN A 309 3.66 -1.64 -24.50
CA GLN A 309 3.81 -0.21 -24.80
C GLN A 309 3.03 0.24 -26.04
N GLY A 310 2.20 -0.63 -26.63
CA GLY A 310 1.46 -0.30 -27.84
C GLY A 310 0.11 -0.98 -27.95
N HIS A 311 -0.77 -0.33 -28.73
CA HIS A 311 -2.12 -0.79 -28.99
C HIS A 311 -2.28 -1.48 -30.36
N GLY A 312 -1.35 -1.30 -31.29
CA GLY A 312 -1.37 -1.91 -32.62
C GLY A 312 -2.51 -1.42 -33.52
N LEU A 313 -2.98 -0.19 -33.31
CA LEU A 313 -4.05 0.39 -34.11
C LEU A 313 -3.50 1.10 -35.36
N ASP A 314 -4.30 1.12 -36.42
CA ASP A 314 -3.99 1.92 -37.62
C ASP A 314 -4.21 3.43 -37.36
N LYS A 315 -3.50 4.27 -38.10
CA LYS A 315 -3.67 5.73 -37.98
C LYS A 315 -5.08 6.21 -38.28
N SER A 316 -5.85 5.50 -39.12
CA SER A 316 -7.26 5.77 -39.39
C SER A 316 -8.15 5.66 -38.15
N GLU A 317 -7.74 4.92 -37.14
CA GLU A 317 -8.47 4.78 -35.88
C GLU A 317 -8.47 6.05 -35.01
N PHE A 318 -7.55 7.01 -35.25
CA PHE A 318 -7.51 8.28 -34.48
C PHE A 318 -8.77 9.12 -34.63
N ASP A 319 -9.39 9.08 -35.80
CA ASP A 319 -10.61 9.86 -36.09
C ASP A 319 -11.91 9.07 -35.82
N LYS A 320 -11.75 7.84 -35.32
CA LYS A 320 -12.90 6.98 -35.05
C LYS A 320 -13.72 7.53 -33.89
N LYS A 321 -15.03 7.59 -34.09
CA LYS A 321 -16.01 8.07 -33.11
C LYS A 321 -17.07 7.01 -32.86
N ALA A 322 -17.56 7.00 -31.63
CA ALA A 322 -18.70 6.16 -31.22
C ALA A 322 -19.75 7.02 -30.52
N ASN A 323 -20.98 6.89 -30.90
CA ASN A 323 -22.11 7.53 -30.25
C ASN A 323 -22.59 6.67 -29.08
N ILE A 324 -22.79 7.30 -27.94
CA ILE A 324 -23.30 6.68 -26.71
C ILE A 324 -24.70 7.24 -26.49
N ASN A 325 -25.67 6.32 -26.30
CA ASN A 325 -27.03 6.68 -25.90
C ASN A 325 -27.22 6.33 -24.42
N PHE A 326 -27.60 7.30 -23.62
CA PHE A 326 -27.86 7.12 -22.20
C PHE A 326 -29.32 6.73 -21.95
N ALA A 327 -29.60 6.13 -20.81
CA ALA A 327 -30.93 5.68 -20.43
C ALA A 327 -31.97 6.80 -20.30
N ASP A 328 -31.55 8.03 -20.07
CA ASP A 328 -32.39 9.24 -20.02
C ASP A 328 -32.68 9.83 -21.39
N GLY A 329 -32.17 9.23 -22.46
CA GLY A 329 -32.35 9.66 -23.84
C GLY A 329 -31.32 10.69 -24.31
N SER A 330 -30.41 11.13 -23.46
CA SER A 330 -29.28 11.98 -23.85
C SER A 330 -28.26 11.20 -24.71
N THR A 331 -27.43 11.91 -25.44
CA THR A 331 -26.40 11.29 -26.30
C THR A 331 -25.07 12.00 -26.15
N ALA A 332 -23.98 11.24 -26.21
CA ALA A 332 -22.63 11.77 -26.25
C ALA A 332 -21.82 11.08 -27.36
N THR A 333 -20.74 11.71 -27.78
CA THR A 333 -19.81 11.15 -28.76
C THR A 333 -18.44 10.99 -28.13
N MET A 334 -17.93 9.76 -28.11
CA MET A 334 -16.54 9.46 -27.77
C MET A 334 -15.68 9.31 -29.02
N LYS A 335 -14.41 9.65 -28.87
CA LYS A 335 -13.39 9.44 -29.92
C LYS A 335 -12.17 8.71 -29.35
N THR A 336 -11.33 8.20 -30.21
CA THR A 336 -10.05 7.59 -29.81
C THR A 336 -9.22 8.58 -28.99
N GLY A 337 -8.78 8.16 -27.82
CA GLY A 337 -8.02 8.98 -26.85
C GLY A 337 -8.86 9.63 -25.76
N ASP A 338 -10.18 9.58 -25.84
CA ASP A 338 -11.02 10.05 -24.74
C ASP A 338 -10.92 9.12 -23.54
N ILE A 339 -10.97 9.72 -22.34
CA ILE A 339 -10.97 8.99 -21.08
C ILE A 339 -12.37 8.44 -20.83
N ALA A 340 -12.50 7.12 -20.75
CA ALA A 340 -13.76 6.45 -20.42
C ALA A 340 -13.96 6.26 -18.91
N ILE A 341 -12.88 6.05 -18.17
CA ILE A 341 -12.90 5.80 -16.73
C ILE A 341 -11.82 6.66 -16.07
N ALA A 342 -12.18 7.37 -15.01
CA ALA A 342 -11.28 8.08 -14.13
C ALA A 342 -11.58 7.66 -12.69
N ALA A 343 -10.68 6.91 -12.07
CA ALA A 343 -10.88 6.37 -10.74
C ALA A 343 -9.68 6.64 -9.83
N ILE A 344 -9.93 7.02 -8.58
CA ILE A 344 -8.96 6.93 -7.49
C ILE A 344 -9.33 5.69 -6.70
N THR A 345 -8.46 4.70 -6.74
CA THR A 345 -8.78 3.38 -6.17
C THR A 345 -7.54 2.71 -5.62
N SER A 346 -7.74 1.71 -4.75
CA SER A 346 -6.70 0.91 -4.15
C SER A 346 -5.87 1.65 -3.09
N CYS A 347 -4.87 0.96 -2.51
CA CYS A 347 -4.20 1.35 -1.28
C CYS A 347 -3.20 2.50 -1.46
N THR A 348 -2.47 2.53 -2.58
CA THR A 348 -1.28 3.39 -2.73
C THR A 348 -1.60 4.88 -2.58
N ASN A 349 -2.59 5.39 -3.31
CA ASN A 349 -2.93 6.82 -3.28
C ASN A 349 -3.96 7.15 -2.19
N THR A 350 -4.94 6.27 -1.96
CA THR A 350 -6.05 6.53 -1.02
C THR A 350 -5.58 6.59 0.44
N SER A 351 -4.47 5.97 0.77
CA SER A 351 -3.85 6.02 2.10
C SER A 351 -2.92 7.23 2.33
N ASN A 352 -2.68 8.05 1.29
CA ASN A 352 -1.88 9.26 1.42
C ASN A 352 -2.79 10.51 1.52
N PRO A 353 -2.94 11.13 2.71
CA PRO A 353 -3.85 12.25 2.91
C PRO A 353 -3.47 13.49 2.09
N TYR A 354 -2.20 13.71 1.83
CA TYR A 354 -1.73 14.87 1.06
C TYR A 354 -2.18 14.77 -0.41
N VAL A 355 -2.04 13.59 -1.00
CA VAL A 355 -2.48 13.31 -2.38
C VAL A 355 -4.00 13.43 -2.48
N MET A 356 -4.75 12.88 -1.52
CA MET A 356 -6.21 12.92 -1.52
C MET A 356 -6.75 14.34 -1.32
N LEU A 357 -6.19 15.11 -0.40
CA LEU A 357 -6.55 16.52 -0.19
C LEU A 357 -6.20 17.36 -1.43
N GLY A 358 -5.03 17.11 -2.03
CA GLY A 358 -4.61 17.75 -3.29
C GLY A 358 -5.62 17.51 -4.42
N ALA A 359 -6.05 16.26 -4.61
CA ALA A 359 -7.06 15.89 -5.61
C ALA A 359 -8.40 16.58 -5.34
N GLY A 360 -8.85 16.64 -4.07
CA GLY A 360 -10.06 17.34 -3.66
C GLY A 360 -10.00 18.85 -3.93
N LEU A 361 -8.86 19.49 -3.67
CA LEU A 361 -8.65 20.91 -3.95
C LEU A 361 -8.62 21.21 -5.45
N VAL A 362 -8.03 20.33 -6.27
CA VAL A 362 -8.07 20.44 -7.75
C VAL A 362 -9.50 20.33 -8.24
N ALA A 363 -10.27 19.35 -7.76
CA ALA A 363 -11.68 19.18 -8.12
C ALA A 363 -12.52 20.42 -7.74
N LYS A 364 -12.34 20.94 -6.53
CA LYS A 364 -13.01 22.17 -6.08
C LYS A 364 -12.73 23.35 -7.01
N LYS A 365 -11.46 23.62 -7.28
CA LYS A 365 -11.04 24.71 -8.19
C LYS A 365 -11.55 24.51 -9.61
N ALA A 366 -11.61 23.29 -10.11
CA ALA A 366 -12.16 22.97 -11.42
C ALA A 366 -13.66 23.33 -11.51
N VAL A 367 -14.43 22.96 -10.50
CA VAL A 367 -15.85 23.29 -10.40
C VAL A 367 -16.08 24.81 -10.31
N GLU A 368 -15.31 25.51 -9.48
CA GLU A 368 -15.34 26.99 -9.38
C GLU A 368 -15.05 27.67 -10.72
N LYS A 369 -14.26 27.05 -11.57
CA LYS A 369 -13.97 27.53 -12.96
C LYS A 369 -15.02 27.08 -13.98
N GLY A 370 -16.09 26.39 -13.56
CA GLY A 370 -17.15 25.91 -14.43
C GLY A 370 -16.80 24.67 -15.26
N LEU A 371 -15.69 23.99 -14.96
CA LEU A 371 -15.33 22.74 -15.62
C LEU A 371 -16.27 21.62 -15.20
N LYS A 372 -16.64 20.77 -16.15
CA LYS A 372 -17.48 19.59 -15.93
C LYS A 372 -16.80 18.37 -16.53
N VAL A 373 -16.96 17.23 -15.87
CA VAL A 373 -16.56 15.94 -16.42
C VAL A 373 -17.53 15.60 -17.56
N PRO A 374 -17.03 15.14 -18.74
CA PRO A 374 -17.90 14.68 -19.81
C PRO A 374 -18.81 13.53 -19.35
N GLU A 375 -20.04 13.50 -19.82
CA GLU A 375 -21.08 12.54 -19.37
C GLU A 375 -20.70 11.08 -19.60
N PHE A 376 -19.85 10.82 -20.60
CA PHE A 376 -19.38 9.47 -20.90
C PHE A 376 -18.21 9.01 -20.00
N VAL A 377 -17.66 9.86 -19.15
CA VAL A 377 -16.56 9.48 -18.24
C VAL A 377 -17.17 8.93 -16.95
N LYS A 378 -16.94 7.65 -16.68
CA LYS A 378 -17.28 7.06 -15.39
C LYS A 378 -16.21 7.47 -14.37
N THR A 379 -16.64 8.18 -13.32
CA THR A 379 -15.77 8.55 -12.20
C THR A 379 -16.04 7.67 -10.98
N SER A 380 -15.00 7.37 -10.22
CA SER A 380 -15.09 6.59 -8.99
C SER A 380 -14.04 7.06 -7.99
N LEU A 381 -14.39 7.02 -6.71
CA LEU A 381 -13.51 7.23 -5.58
C LEU A 381 -13.73 6.10 -4.58
N ALA A 382 -12.69 5.29 -4.32
CA ALA A 382 -12.75 4.17 -3.38
C ALA A 382 -12.41 4.62 -1.95
#